data_3611a1f073bc9639c58729207eda13e7
#
_entry.id   3611a1f073bc9639c58729207eda13e7
#
_cell.length_a   1.000
_cell.length_b   1.000
_cell.length_c   1.000
_cell.angle_alpha   90.00
_cell.angle_beta   90.00
_cell.angle_gamma   90.00
#
_symmetry.space_group_name_H-M   'P 1'
#
loop_
_entity.id
_entity.type
_entity.pdbx_description
1 polymer ?
#
loop_
_entity_poly.entity_id
_entity_poly.type
_entity_poly.pdbx_seq_one_letter_code
_entity_poly.pdbx_strand_id
1 'polypeptide(L)'
;MARLFGTDGVRGLANDTLTPHLALQLGAAAAEVLAAHAVNGTGHPRVVLGRDPRISGEMLEAALAAGISSRGVDVDLLGVLPTPAVAFETAQRDAAFGVMISASHNPMPDNGIKFFAAGGHKLDDALEDEIEARLGSTHKTSPTGGDIGRINQAQTEAHEAYLEHLLSTRTHHLSGLTVV
;
A
#
# COMPACT_ATOMS: atom_id res chain seq x y z
N MET A 1 21.19 -2.49 -13.89
CA MET A 1 19.95 -1.79 -14.28
C MET A 1 19.84 -0.54 -13.42
N ALA A 2 19.15 0.51 -13.86
CA ALA A 2 18.85 1.64 -13.00
C ALA A 2 17.89 1.16 -11.88
N ARG A 3 18.06 1.65 -10.66
CA ARG A 3 17.20 1.34 -9.52
C ARG A 3 15.76 1.74 -9.83
N LEU A 4 14.81 0.84 -9.58
CA LEU A 4 13.39 1.07 -9.82
C LEU A 4 12.79 1.99 -8.76
N PHE A 5 13.17 1.77 -7.49
CA PHE A 5 12.73 2.60 -6.38
C PHE A 5 13.48 3.94 -6.37
N GLY A 6 12.73 5.03 -6.47
CA GLY A 6 13.21 6.37 -6.19
C GLY A 6 12.98 6.77 -4.73
N THR A 7 13.24 8.03 -4.38
CA THR A 7 13.02 8.58 -3.02
C THR A 7 11.58 8.39 -2.51
N ASP A 8 10.61 8.36 -3.43
CA ASP A 8 9.18 8.29 -3.14
C ASP A 8 8.50 7.04 -3.73
N GLY A 9 9.18 5.92 -3.74
CA GLY A 9 8.69 4.68 -4.29
C GLY A 9 8.89 4.56 -5.80
N VAL A 10 8.11 3.70 -6.44
CA VAL A 10 8.17 3.46 -7.90
C VAL A 10 7.17 4.40 -8.58
N ARG A 11 7.63 5.29 -9.44
CA ARG A 11 6.80 6.26 -10.19
C ARG A 11 6.99 6.13 -11.69
N GLY A 12 5.93 6.41 -12.45
CA GLY A 12 6.00 6.43 -13.90
C GLY A 12 4.68 6.78 -14.56
N LEU A 13 4.72 6.88 -15.89
CA LEU A 13 3.50 7.04 -16.70
C LEU A 13 2.65 5.77 -16.56
N ALA A 14 1.42 5.95 -16.05
CA ALA A 14 0.53 4.83 -15.76
C ALA A 14 0.15 4.09 -17.05
N ASN A 15 0.16 2.76 -17.00
CA ASN A 15 -0.11 1.85 -18.11
C ASN A 15 0.93 1.89 -19.25
N ASP A 16 2.08 2.51 -19.00
CA ASP A 16 3.24 2.52 -19.91
C ASP A 16 4.46 2.00 -19.16
N THR A 17 5.13 2.83 -18.36
CA THR A 17 6.24 2.41 -17.49
C THR A 17 5.76 1.80 -16.18
N LEU A 18 4.72 2.36 -15.57
CA LEU A 18 4.06 1.79 -14.39
C LEU A 18 2.83 0.97 -14.84
N THR A 19 3.09 -0.27 -15.26
CA THR A 19 2.06 -1.17 -15.79
C THR A 19 1.35 -1.97 -14.70
N PRO A 20 0.13 -2.50 -14.95
CA PRO A 20 -0.54 -3.45 -14.04
C PRO A 20 0.31 -4.70 -13.77
N HIS A 21 1.06 -5.16 -14.77
CA HIS A 21 1.96 -6.30 -14.60
C HIS A 21 3.08 -6.01 -13.59
N LEU A 22 3.71 -4.83 -13.70
CA LEU A 22 4.72 -4.40 -12.73
C LEU A 22 4.11 -4.24 -11.32
N ALA A 23 2.91 -3.67 -11.21
CA ALA A 23 2.20 -3.52 -9.94
C ALA A 23 1.91 -4.89 -9.29
N LEU A 24 1.45 -5.88 -10.05
CA LEU A 24 1.24 -7.24 -9.57
C LEU A 24 2.55 -7.86 -9.07
N GLN A 25 3.64 -7.72 -9.82
CA GLN A 25 4.95 -8.24 -9.41
C GLN A 25 5.48 -7.54 -8.16
N LEU A 26 5.34 -6.21 -8.07
CA LEU A 26 5.71 -5.44 -6.87
C LEU A 26 4.91 -5.88 -5.64
N GLY A 27 3.60 -6.07 -5.80
CA GLY A 27 2.74 -6.57 -4.72
C GLY A 27 3.17 -7.95 -4.22
N ALA A 28 3.44 -8.87 -5.13
CA ALA A 28 3.90 -10.22 -4.78
C ALA A 28 5.28 -10.20 -4.09
N ALA A 29 6.23 -9.43 -4.64
CA ALA A 29 7.57 -9.30 -4.08
C ALA A 29 7.56 -8.64 -2.70
N ALA A 30 6.80 -7.55 -2.53
CA ALA A 30 6.64 -6.87 -1.25
C ALA A 30 6.01 -7.79 -0.19
N ALA A 31 4.99 -8.57 -0.56
CA ALA A 31 4.39 -9.54 0.36
C ALA A 31 5.41 -10.59 0.85
N GLU A 32 6.26 -11.10 -0.02
CA GLU A 32 7.28 -12.07 0.35
C GLU A 32 8.37 -11.48 1.26
N VAL A 33 8.78 -10.24 1.02
CA VAL A 33 9.82 -9.59 1.82
C VAL A 33 9.24 -9.10 3.13
N LEU A 34 8.17 -8.30 3.08
CA LEU A 34 7.71 -7.54 4.23
C LEU A 34 6.83 -8.36 5.18
N ALA A 35 5.99 -9.26 4.64
CA ALA A 35 5.16 -10.10 5.49
C ALA A 35 5.97 -11.15 6.26
N ALA A 36 7.13 -11.56 5.76
CA ALA A 36 8.05 -12.44 6.47
C ALA A 36 8.65 -11.79 7.75
N HIS A 37 8.70 -10.46 7.79
CA HIS A 37 9.16 -9.68 8.95
C HIS A 37 8.03 -9.34 9.93
N ALA A 38 6.76 -9.55 9.53
CA ALA A 38 5.61 -9.34 10.40
C ALA A 38 5.49 -10.51 11.38
N VAL A 39 5.88 -10.29 12.61
CA VAL A 39 5.97 -11.30 13.65
C VAL A 39 4.61 -11.57 14.30
N ASN A 40 4.22 -12.87 14.33
CA ASN A 40 3.45 -13.47 15.42
C ASN A 40 1.94 -13.24 15.51
N GLY A 41 1.20 -13.52 14.44
CA GLY A 41 -0.24 -13.76 14.54
C GLY A 41 -0.60 -15.18 14.13
N THR A 42 -1.63 -15.77 14.74
CA THR A 42 -2.29 -16.95 14.19
C THR A 42 -3.21 -16.50 13.06
N GLY A 43 -2.77 -16.61 11.80
CA GLY A 43 -3.55 -16.20 10.63
C GLY A 43 -2.67 -15.62 9.53
N HIS A 44 -3.32 -15.16 8.47
CA HIS A 44 -2.63 -14.47 7.38
C HIS A 44 -2.12 -13.11 7.85
N PRO A 45 -0.88 -12.71 7.48
CA PRO A 45 -0.45 -11.33 7.63
C PRO A 45 -1.42 -10.38 6.91
N ARG A 46 -1.59 -9.16 7.41
CA ARG A 46 -2.49 -8.17 6.84
C ARG A 46 -1.74 -6.98 6.29
N VAL A 47 -2.25 -6.43 5.21
CA VAL A 47 -1.74 -5.24 4.53
C VAL A 47 -2.88 -4.26 4.33
N VAL A 48 -2.60 -2.97 4.41
CA VAL A 48 -3.53 -1.91 4.02
C VAL A 48 -3.08 -1.29 2.70
N LEU A 49 -4.04 -1.01 1.82
CA LEU A 49 -3.78 -0.45 0.50
C LEU A 49 -4.76 0.71 0.24
N GLY A 50 -4.21 1.92 0.07
CA GLY A 50 -4.98 3.11 -0.27
C GLY A 50 -4.46 3.79 -1.53
N ARG A 51 -5.26 4.67 -2.12
CA ARG A 51 -4.93 5.38 -3.35
C ARG A 51 -5.40 6.83 -3.35
N ASP A 52 -4.81 7.62 -4.24
CA ASP A 52 -5.34 8.94 -4.59
C ASP A 52 -6.46 8.82 -5.67
N PRO A 53 -7.13 9.93 -6.05
CA PRO A 53 -8.26 9.86 -6.97
C PRO A 53 -7.88 9.74 -8.46
N ARG A 54 -6.63 9.46 -8.81
CA ARG A 54 -6.20 9.27 -10.21
C ARG A 54 -6.93 8.08 -10.84
N ILE A 55 -7.36 8.22 -12.10
CA ILE A 55 -8.11 7.18 -12.82
C ILE A 55 -7.36 5.85 -12.91
N SER A 56 -6.03 5.88 -12.98
CA SER A 56 -5.20 4.67 -13.01
C SER A 56 -5.10 3.96 -11.66
N GLY A 57 -5.57 4.60 -10.57
CA GLY A 57 -5.49 4.06 -9.22
C GLY A 57 -6.21 2.72 -9.06
N GLU A 58 -7.42 2.58 -9.57
CA GLU A 58 -8.21 1.34 -9.46
C GLU A 58 -7.54 0.16 -10.18
N MET A 59 -6.99 0.40 -11.36
CA MET A 59 -6.26 -0.63 -12.11
C MET A 59 -5.03 -1.11 -11.37
N LEU A 60 -4.25 -0.18 -10.81
CA LEU A 60 -3.03 -0.50 -10.04
C LEU A 60 -3.37 -1.16 -8.70
N GLU A 61 -4.43 -0.71 -8.02
CA GLU A 61 -4.95 -1.29 -6.78
C GLU A 61 -5.34 -2.76 -6.98
N ALA A 62 -6.11 -3.06 -8.02
CA ALA A 62 -6.51 -4.43 -8.36
C ALA A 62 -5.30 -5.34 -8.62
N ALA A 63 -4.30 -4.84 -9.37
CA ALA A 63 -3.09 -5.58 -9.68
C ALA A 63 -2.23 -5.85 -8.43
N LEU A 64 -2.00 -4.83 -7.61
CA LEU A 64 -1.28 -4.95 -6.33
C LEU A 64 -1.98 -5.93 -5.38
N ALA A 65 -3.30 -5.76 -5.20
CA ALA A 65 -4.09 -6.64 -4.33
C ALA A 65 -4.01 -8.11 -4.78
N ALA A 66 -4.09 -8.37 -6.08
CA ALA A 66 -3.93 -9.71 -6.64
C ALA A 66 -2.52 -10.28 -6.38
N GLY A 67 -1.48 -9.46 -6.58
CA GLY A 67 -0.10 -9.85 -6.30
C GLY A 67 0.12 -10.20 -4.84
N ILE A 68 -0.32 -9.35 -3.93
CA ILE A 68 -0.18 -9.53 -2.48
C ILE A 68 -0.96 -10.77 -2.00
N SER A 69 -2.24 -10.88 -2.36
CA SER A 69 -3.09 -12.00 -1.94
C SER A 69 -2.60 -13.34 -2.45
N SER A 70 -1.96 -13.37 -3.63
CA SER A 70 -1.34 -14.58 -4.19
C SER A 70 -0.19 -15.14 -3.34
N ARG A 71 0.28 -14.39 -2.35
CA ARG A 71 1.33 -14.78 -1.38
C ARG A 71 0.78 -15.10 0.00
N GLY A 72 -0.53 -15.28 0.16
CA GLY A 72 -1.15 -15.64 1.43
C GLY A 72 -1.27 -14.46 2.40
N VAL A 73 -1.27 -13.23 1.90
CA VAL A 73 -1.39 -12.00 2.69
C VAL A 73 -2.76 -11.40 2.46
N ASP A 74 -3.49 -11.10 3.53
CA ASP A 74 -4.78 -10.42 3.47
C ASP A 74 -4.61 -8.95 3.14
N VAL A 75 -5.47 -8.40 2.28
CA VAL A 75 -5.43 -7.01 1.82
C VAL A 75 -6.70 -6.29 2.23
N ASP A 76 -6.58 -5.23 2.99
CA ASP A 76 -7.67 -4.31 3.31
C ASP A 76 -7.59 -3.10 2.35
N LEU A 77 -8.56 -2.98 1.45
CA LEU A 77 -8.67 -1.85 0.52
C LEU A 77 -9.29 -0.66 1.23
N LEU A 78 -8.50 0.39 1.40
CA LEU A 78 -8.90 1.62 2.10
C LEU A 78 -9.61 2.63 1.18
N GLY A 79 -9.58 2.39 -0.15
CA GLY A 79 -10.14 3.31 -1.13
C GLY A 79 -9.31 4.60 -1.28
N VAL A 80 -10.01 5.71 -1.56
CA VAL A 80 -9.36 7.01 -1.76
C VAL A 80 -9.12 7.70 -0.42
N LEU A 81 -7.86 7.79 -0.03
CA LEU A 81 -7.40 8.41 1.22
C LEU A 81 -6.08 9.19 0.98
N PRO A 82 -5.80 10.21 1.79
CA PRO A 82 -4.49 10.88 1.71
C PRO A 82 -3.37 9.99 2.27
N THR A 83 -2.16 10.19 1.77
CA THR A 83 -0.97 9.41 2.17
C THR A 83 -0.78 9.26 3.69
N PRO A 84 -0.94 10.31 4.54
CA PRO A 84 -0.83 10.14 5.98
C PRO A 84 -1.92 9.25 6.59
N ALA A 85 -3.10 9.16 5.99
CA ALA A 85 -4.13 8.23 6.44
C ALA A 85 -3.71 6.77 6.23
N VAL A 86 -3.08 6.45 5.10
CA VAL A 86 -2.56 5.11 4.85
C VAL A 86 -1.46 4.73 5.85
N ALA A 87 -0.54 5.66 6.15
CA ALA A 87 0.46 5.47 7.18
C ALA A 87 -0.17 5.24 8.57
N PHE A 88 -1.18 6.04 8.93
CA PHE A 88 -1.94 5.89 10.17
C PHE A 88 -2.63 4.52 10.25
N GLU A 89 -3.35 4.11 9.20
CA GLU A 89 -4.04 2.81 9.14
C GLU A 89 -3.08 1.63 9.20
N THR A 90 -1.87 1.77 8.62
CA THR A 90 -0.82 0.76 8.74
C THR A 90 -0.46 0.50 10.21
N ALA A 91 -0.28 1.56 10.98
CA ALA A 91 0.01 1.47 12.41
C ALA A 91 -1.21 1.02 13.23
N GLN A 92 -2.37 1.62 12.98
CA GLN A 92 -3.59 1.39 13.76
C GLN A 92 -4.11 -0.04 13.65
N ARG A 93 -3.96 -0.67 12.48
CA ARG A 93 -4.40 -2.05 12.22
C ARG A 93 -3.31 -3.10 12.50
N ASP A 94 -2.15 -2.69 13.01
CA ASP A 94 -0.98 -3.56 13.18
C ASP A 94 -0.67 -4.34 11.88
N ALA A 95 -0.75 -3.62 10.75
CA ALA A 95 -0.53 -4.21 9.44
C ALA A 95 0.96 -4.52 9.24
N ALA A 96 1.24 -5.63 8.55
CA ALA A 96 2.60 -6.04 8.20
C ALA A 96 3.33 -4.95 7.40
N PHE A 97 2.60 -4.31 6.51
CA PHE A 97 3.03 -3.12 5.76
C PHE A 97 1.83 -2.37 5.19
N GLY A 98 2.07 -1.15 4.70
CA GLY A 98 1.07 -0.34 4.00
C GLY A 98 1.49 -0.03 2.57
N VAL A 99 0.53 0.22 1.69
CA VAL A 99 0.77 0.62 0.30
C VAL A 99 -0.06 1.86 -0.03
N MET A 100 0.59 2.88 -0.56
CA MET A 100 -0.07 4.07 -1.13
C MET A 100 0.16 4.14 -2.63
N ILE A 101 -0.93 4.21 -3.39
CA ILE A 101 -0.90 4.44 -4.84
C ILE A 101 -1.12 5.93 -5.08
N SER A 102 -0.04 6.64 -5.39
CA SER A 102 -0.06 8.08 -5.69
C SER A 102 1.27 8.53 -6.28
N ALA A 103 1.21 9.49 -7.18
CA ALA A 103 2.38 10.23 -7.65
C ALA A 103 2.43 11.66 -7.07
N SER A 104 1.75 11.92 -5.95
CA SER A 104 1.76 13.22 -5.27
C SER A 104 1.35 14.37 -6.21
N HIS A 105 2.25 15.29 -6.52
CA HIS A 105 2.04 16.47 -7.36
C HIS A 105 2.42 16.28 -8.84
N ASN A 106 2.80 15.07 -9.25
CA ASN A 106 3.08 14.79 -10.66
C ASN A 106 1.84 15.00 -11.53
N PRO A 107 1.99 15.23 -12.84
CA PRO A 107 0.86 15.30 -13.78
C PRO A 107 -0.09 14.11 -13.67
N MET A 108 -1.38 14.33 -13.98
CA MET A 108 -2.44 13.31 -13.83
C MET A 108 -2.19 11.97 -14.54
N PRO A 109 -1.49 11.92 -15.70
CA PRO A 109 -1.17 10.64 -16.35
C PRO A 109 -0.17 9.77 -15.58
N ASP A 110 0.65 10.36 -14.72
CA ASP A 110 1.57 9.62 -13.87
C ASP A 110 0.84 8.94 -12.71
N ASN A 111 1.44 7.90 -12.16
CA ASN A 111 1.09 7.34 -10.86
C ASN A 111 2.34 6.81 -10.15
N GLY A 112 2.19 6.33 -8.92
CA GLY A 112 3.27 5.79 -8.12
C GLY A 112 2.80 4.75 -7.12
N ILE A 113 3.71 3.92 -6.67
CA ILE A 113 3.48 2.91 -5.63
C ILE A 113 4.54 3.13 -4.56
N LYS A 114 4.09 3.43 -3.34
CA LYS A 114 4.94 3.63 -2.17
C LYS A 114 4.57 2.65 -1.08
N PHE A 115 5.59 2.01 -0.49
CA PHE A 115 5.41 1.10 0.63
C PHE A 115 5.74 1.79 1.96
N PHE A 116 5.03 1.40 3.01
CA PHE A 116 5.29 1.74 4.39
C PHE A 116 5.64 0.46 5.16
N ALA A 117 6.64 0.52 5.99
CA ALA A 117 6.93 -0.53 6.95
C ALA A 117 5.82 -0.64 8.00
N ALA A 118 5.81 -1.71 8.77
CA ALA A 118 5.00 -1.87 9.97
C ALA A 118 5.11 -0.60 10.85
N GLY A 119 3.98 -0.17 11.44
CA GLY A 119 3.93 1.09 12.17
C GLY A 119 3.78 2.35 11.31
N GLY A 120 3.65 2.24 9.97
CA GLY A 120 3.38 3.37 9.07
C GLY A 120 4.62 4.23 8.74
N HIS A 121 5.82 3.72 9.01
CA HIS A 121 7.07 4.42 8.73
C HIS A 121 7.51 4.26 7.26
N LYS A 122 8.38 5.16 6.80
CA LYS A 122 9.03 4.99 5.50
C LYS A 122 9.77 3.65 5.46
N LEU A 123 9.66 2.93 4.34
CA LEU A 123 10.42 1.70 4.13
C LEU A 123 11.92 2.01 4.02
N ASP A 124 12.75 1.15 4.60
CA ASP A 124 14.21 1.25 4.48
C ASP A 124 14.68 0.90 3.08
N ASP A 125 15.68 1.62 2.58
CA ASP A 125 16.23 1.43 1.23
C ASP A 125 16.71 -0.02 1.00
N ALA A 126 17.22 -0.70 2.03
CA ALA A 126 17.63 -2.10 1.95
C ALA A 126 16.46 -3.04 1.67
N LEU A 127 15.27 -2.77 2.23
CA LEU A 127 14.06 -3.55 1.96
C LEU A 127 13.50 -3.25 0.57
N GLU A 128 13.60 -2.00 0.10
CA GLU A 128 13.25 -1.65 -1.28
C GLU A 128 14.14 -2.41 -2.28
N ASP A 129 15.45 -2.47 -2.03
CA ASP A 129 16.40 -3.21 -2.86
C ASP A 129 16.12 -4.74 -2.83
N GLU A 130 15.70 -5.28 -1.69
CA GLU A 130 15.31 -6.69 -1.58
C GLU A 130 14.01 -6.98 -2.36
N ILE A 131 13.01 -6.08 -2.32
CA ILE A 131 11.80 -6.18 -3.13
C ILE A 131 12.16 -6.16 -4.62
N GLU A 132 13.02 -5.23 -5.04
CA GLU A 132 13.46 -5.11 -6.43
C GLU A 132 14.19 -6.36 -6.92
N ALA A 133 15.05 -6.94 -6.07
CA ALA A 133 15.77 -8.17 -6.39
C ALA A 133 14.85 -9.40 -6.59
N ARG A 134 13.63 -9.35 -6.05
CA ARG A 134 12.62 -10.42 -6.21
C ARG A 134 11.73 -10.26 -7.44
N LEU A 135 11.78 -9.12 -8.12
CA LEU A 135 11.00 -8.90 -9.33
C LEU A 135 11.42 -9.90 -10.42
N GLY A 136 10.42 -10.57 -11.01
CA GLY A 136 10.64 -11.57 -12.04
C GLY A 136 11.26 -12.90 -11.58
N SER A 137 11.49 -13.08 -10.27
CA SER A 137 11.93 -14.37 -9.75
C SER A 137 10.80 -15.41 -9.84
N THR A 138 11.16 -16.64 -10.19
CA THR A 138 10.21 -17.75 -10.15
C THR A 138 10.00 -18.19 -8.70
N HIS A 139 8.79 -18.04 -8.20
CA HIS A 139 8.42 -18.48 -6.86
C HIS A 139 8.35 -20.02 -6.79
N LYS A 140 9.01 -20.62 -5.81
CA LYS A 140 9.06 -22.07 -5.69
C LYS A 140 7.71 -22.70 -5.34
N THR A 141 6.90 -22.02 -4.54
CA THR A 141 5.56 -22.49 -4.13
C THR A 141 4.65 -21.28 -3.88
N SER A 142 3.41 -21.35 -4.37
CA SER A 142 2.37 -20.37 -4.05
C SER A 142 1.34 -20.99 -3.11
N PRO A 143 0.78 -20.24 -2.16
CA PRO A 143 -0.35 -20.68 -1.35
C PRO A 143 -1.53 -21.12 -2.21
N THR A 144 -2.29 -22.11 -1.75
CA THR A 144 -3.46 -22.64 -2.46
C THR A 144 -4.66 -22.82 -1.51
N GLY A 145 -5.86 -22.86 -2.06
CA GLY A 145 -7.07 -23.07 -1.29
C GLY A 145 -7.27 -22.02 -0.21
N GLY A 146 -7.37 -22.43 1.04
CA GLY A 146 -7.60 -21.53 2.18
C GLY A 146 -6.42 -20.66 2.58
N ASP A 147 -5.22 -20.95 2.07
CA ASP A 147 -3.99 -20.22 2.37
C ASP A 147 -3.78 -19.01 1.43
N ILE A 148 -4.66 -18.81 0.43
CA ILE A 148 -4.68 -17.61 -0.41
C ILE A 148 -5.20 -16.45 0.43
N GLY A 149 -4.51 -15.29 0.40
CA GLY A 149 -4.93 -14.08 1.10
C GLY A 149 -6.27 -13.55 0.61
N ARG A 150 -7.04 -12.95 1.51
CA ARG A 150 -8.35 -12.35 1.23
C ARG A 150 -8.20 -10.89 0.83
N ILE A 151 -9.13 -10.40 0.01
CA ILE A 151 -9.22 -8.98 -0.33
C ILE A 151 -10.52 -8.45 0.28
N ASN A 152 -10.40 -7.54 1.22
CA ASN A 152 -11.49 -6.98 2.00
C ASN A 152 -11.71 -5.51 1.63
N GLN A 153 -12.96 -5.05 1.66
CA GLN A 153 -13.31 -3.63 1.56
C GLN A 153 -13.31 -3.04 2.98
N ALA A 154 -12.46 -2.05 3.22
CA ALA A 154 -12.30 -1.39 4.51
C ALA A 154 -12.37 0.14 4.43
N GLN A 155 -12.97 0.67 3.36
CA GLN A 155 -12.97 2.10 3.06
C GLN A 155 -13.73 2.91 4.12
N THR A 156 -14.91 2.48 4.52
CA THR A 156 -15.76 3.23 5.47
C THR A 156 -15.07 3.32 6.82
N GLU A 157 -14.61 2.19 7.33
CA GLU A 157 -13.95 2.11 8.63
C GLU A 157 -12.64 2.93 8.66
N ALA A 158 -11.88 2.92 7.57
CA ALA A 158 -10.65 3.69 7.46
C ALA A 158 -10.91 5.21 7.43
N HIS A 159 -11.93 5.65 6.71
CA HIS A 159 -12.34 7.05 6.70
C HIS A 159 -12.77 7.53 8.09
N GLU A 160 -13.61 6.76 8.78
CA GLU A 160 -14.11 7.09 10.11
C GLU A 160 -12.96 7.14 11.13
N ALA A 161 -12.09 6.13 11.15
CA ALA A 161 -10.97 6.06 12.08
C ALA A 161 -9.97 7.21 11.85
N TYR A 162 -9.64 7.54 10.60
CA TYR A 162 -8.73 8.64 10.31
C TYR A 162 -9.36 10.01 10.64
N LEU A 163 -10.65 10.21 10.38
CA LEU A 163 -11.36 11.43 10.75
C LEU A 163 -11.40 11.61 12.27
N GLU A 164 -11.68 10.56 13.03
CA GLU A 164 -11.67 10.57 14.49
C GLU A 164 -10.27 10.92 15.01
N HIS A 165 -9.23 10.31 14.45
CA HIS A 165 -7.84 10.65 14.76
C HIS A 165 -7.56 12.13 14.54
N LEU A 166 -7.88 12.69 13.38
CA LEU A 166 -7.68 14.11 13.10
C LEU A 166 -8.44 15.01 14.08
N LEU A 167 -9.66 14.66 14.43
CA LEU A 167 -10.46 15.41 15.42
C LEU A 167 -9.82 15.35 16.81
N SER A 168 -9.22 14.23 17.19
CA SER A 168 -8.55 14.08 18.48
C SER A 168 -7.27 14.90 18.62
N THR A 169 -6.58 15.19 17.50
CA THR A 169 -5.34 15.99 17.52
C THR A 169 -5.55 17.49 17.63
N ARG A 170 -6.78 17.98 17.42
CA ARG A 170 -7.07 19.41 17.50
C ARG A 170 -7.07 19.89 18.95
N THR A 171 -6.47 21.06 19.19
CA THR A 171 -6.43 21.70 20.51
C THR A 171 -7.53 22.73 20.72
N HIS A 172 -8.17 23.20 19.64
CA HIS A 172 -9.19 24.26 19.69
C HIS A 172 -10.38 23.93 18.79
N HIS A 173 -11.55 24.48 19.13
CA HIS A 173 -12.70 24.42 18.25
C HIS A 173 -12.49 25.28 16.99
N LEU A 174 -12.93 24.78 15.85
CA LEU A 174 -12.85 25.45 14.55
C LEU A 174 -14.12 26.27 14.24
N SER A 175 -15.05 26.33 15.18
CA SER A 175 -16.31 27.08 15.03
C SER A 175 -16.05 28.57 14.78
N GLY A 176 -16.68 29.13 13.75
CA GLY A 176 -16.53 30.53 13.38
C GLY A 176 -15.36 30.81 12.44
N LEU A 177 -14.52 29.82 12.08
CA LEU A 177 -13.49 29.97 11.06
C LEU A 177 -14.11 29.80 9.67
N THR A 178 -13.67 30.66 8.75
CA THR A 178 -13.94 30.50 7.30
C THR A 178 -12.67 30.00 6.64
N VAL A 179 -12.80 28.89 5.93
CA VAL A 179 -11.71 28.31 5.14
C VAL A 179 -12.00 28.58 3.66
N VAL A 180 -11.01 29.16 2.94
CA VAL A 180 -11.12 29.48 1.51
C VAL A 180 -10.09 28.64 0.75
#